data_3b7b14d7b3ce5bd9cb0dd51b35ac62ea
#
_entry.id   3b7b14d7b3ce5bd9cb0dd51b35ac62ea
#
_cell.length_a   1.000
_cell.length_b   1.000
_cell.length_c   1.000
_cell.angle_alpha   90.00
_cell.angle_beta   90.00
_cell.angle_gamma   90.00
#
_symmetry.space_group_name_H-M   'P 1'
#
loop_
_entity.id
_entity.type
_entity.pdbx_description
1 polymer ?
#
loop_
_entity_poly.entity_id
_entity_poly.type
_entity_poly.pdbx_seq_one_letter_code
_entity_poly.pdbx_strand_id
1 'polypeptide(L)'
;YEFNKDFTVGGTIMHMNERPITTKVNTGNEPLANTIWGVNANWKTEMQWLTLLIDKVPWINATAPSTFQINAEFAHLIPGHTKEVGQVGTAYIDDFEATKTNIDIHYPSYWKLASTPRSDMYPEYSLSNNVDYNKNRALLAWYTVDPIFGTPLNNTPQHIKNDLDMMSDHRTRIVYEDELYPNKQVMANADVRLALLNLSYYPDERGQYNISADEIGVDGKLMNPESRWGGIMRKLDNTDFEKANIEYIEFWLMDPFLTN
;
A
#
# COMPACT_ATOMS: atom_id res chain seq x y z
N TYR A 1 22.85 -29.20 -10.65
CA TYR A 1 23.72 -30.38 -10.84
C TYR A 1 24.93 -30.27 -9.91
N GLU A 2 25.25 -31.31 -9.20
CA GLU A 2 26.35 -31.40 -8.26
C GLU A 2 27.50 -32.16 -8.97
N PHE A 3 28.56 -31.45 -9.35
CA PHE A 3 29.74 -32.08 -9.99
C PHE A 3 30.61 -32.77 -8.94
N ASN A 4 30.74 -32.16 -7.79
CA ASN A 4 31.38 -32.72 -6.61
C ASN A 4 30.86 -31.96 -5.35
N LYS A 5 31.34 -32.33 -4.14
CA LYS A 5 30.93 -31.68 -2.90
C LYS A 5 31.27 -30.19 -2.83
N ASP A 6 32.18 -29.73 -3.67
CA ASP A 6 32.75 -28.37 -3.63
C ASP A 6 32.25 -27.49 -4.79
N PHE A 7 31.60 -28.09 -5.80
CA PHE A 7 31.12 -27.35 -6.95
C PHE A 7 29.71 -27.80 -7.36
N THR A 8 28.77 -26.88 -7.23
CA THR A 8 27.37 -27.07 -7.62
C THR A 8 26.96 -26.01 -8.61
N VAL A 9 26.15 -26.39 -9.59
CA VAL A 9 25.54 -25.48 -10.56
C VAL A 9 24.06 -25.78 -10.63
N GLY A 10 23.25 -24.75 -10.50
CA GLY A 10 21.81 -24.81 -10.67
C GLY A 10 21.35 -23.93 -11.82
N GLY A 11 20.26 -24.32 -12.44
CA GLY A 11 19.59 -23.50 -13.44
C GLY A 11 18.08 -23.53 -13.22
N THR A 12 17.44 -22.40 -13.42
CA THR A 12 15.99 -22.25 -13.32
C THR A 12 15.47 -21.59 -14.59
N ILE A 13 14.36 -22.07 -15.09
CA ILE A 13 13.60 -21.43 -16.16
C ILE A 13 12.13 -21.40 -15.73
N MET A 14 11.50 -20.24 -15.86
CA MET A 14 10.09 -20.03 -15.62
C MET A 14 9.47 -19.29 -16.79
N HIS A 15 8.36 -19.78 -17.27
CA HIS A 15 7.59 -19.15 -18.34
C HIS A 15 6.16 -18.94 -17.86
N MET A 16 5.69 -17.70 -17.94
CA MET A 16 4.31 -17.33 -17.64
C MET A 16 3.66 -16.85 -18.93
N ASN A 17 2.51 -17.40 -19.26
CA ASN A 17 1.69 -17.00 -20.39
C ASN A 17 0.24 -16.86 -19.93
N GLU A 18 -0.25 -15.62 -19.94
CA GLU A 18 -1.64 -15.30 -19.62
C GLU A 18 -2.50 -15.38 -20.87
N ARG A 19 -3.68 -15.97 -20.73
CA ARG A 19 -4.69 -15.95 -21.78
C ARG A 19 -5.60 -14.72 -21.60
N PRO A 20 -5.82 -13.96 -22.66
CA PRO A 20 -6.79 -12.86 -22.60
C PRO A 20 -8.20 -13.42 -22.39
N ILE A 21 -8.92 -12.84 -21.44
CA ILE A 21 -10.33 -13.18 -21.18
C ILE A 21 -11.23 -12.58 -22.26
N THR A 22 -10.77 -11.48 -22.88
CA THR A 22 -11.52 -10.77 -23.93
C THR A 22 -10.63 -10.49 -25.13
N THR A 23 -11.23 -10.38 -26.32
CA THR A 23 -10.51 -10.01 -27.56
C THR A 23 -10.05 -8.55 -27.57
N LYS A 24 -10.65 -7.70 -26.72
CA LYS A 24 -10.21 -6.31 -26.48
C LYS A 24 -9.65 -6.24 -25.07
N VAL A 25 -8.35 -6.11 -24.97
CA VAL A 25 -7.67 -5.97 -23.69
C VAL A 25 -7.62 -4.49 -23.34
N ASN A 26 -8.12 -4.13 -22.16
CA ASN A 26 -8.04 -2.77 -21.64
C ASN A 26 -6.60 -2.44 -21.24
N THR A 27 -6.21 -1.17 -21.42
CA THR A 27 -4.92 -0.67 -20.95
C THR A 27 -4.76 -0.97 -19.46
N GLY A 28 -3.65 -1.59 -19.10
CA GLY A 28 -3.37 -2.04 -17.73
C GLY A 28 -3.83 -3.47 -17.40
N ASN A 29 -4.50 -4.15 -18.35
CA ASN A 29 -4.90 -5.56 -18.23
C ASN A 29 -4.36 -6.40 -19.39
N GLU A 30 -3.26 -5.96 -19.99
CA GLU A 30 -2.63 -6.67 -21.09
C GLU A 30 -2.07 -8.02 -20.60
N PRO A 31 -2.39 -9.11 -21.27
CA PRO A 31 -1.89 -10.42 -20.87
C PRO A 31 -0.39 -10.56 -21.15
N LEU A 32 0.31 -11.06 -20.16
CA LEU A 32 1.76 -11.19 -20.16
C LEU A 32 2.20 -12.57 -20.68
N ALA A 33 3.32 -12.60 -21.40
CA ALA A 33 3.99 -13.84 -21.78
C ALA A 33 5.51 -13.69 -21.56
N ASN A 34 5.91 -13.76 -20.30
CA ASN A 34 7.28 -13.51 -19.90
C ASN A 34 8.03 -14.81 -19.63
N THR A 35 9.31 -14.81 -19.97
CA THR A 35 10.21 -15.91 -19.61
C THR A 35 11.36 -15.36 -18.77
N ILE A 36 11.58 -15.95 -17.62
CA ILE A 36 12.76 -15.70 -16.79
C ILE A 36 13.62 -16.95 -16.73
N TRP A 37 14.92 -16.80 -16.86
CA TRP A 37 15.84 -17.88 -16.64
C TRP A 37 17.04 -17.39 -15.82
N GLY A 38 17.61 -18.28 -15.06
CA GLY A 38 18.74 -17.98 -14.23
C GLY A 38 19.68 -19.16 -14.08
N VAL A 39 20.92 -18.85 -13.76
CA VAL A 39 21.97 -19.83 -13.45
C VAL A 39 22.64 -19.39 -12.17
N ASN A 40 22.80 -20.34 -11.26
CA ASN A 40 23.59 -20.13 -10.05
C ASN A 40 24.72 -21.12 -9.96
N ALA A 41 25.82 -20.70 -9.44
CA ALA A 41 27.00 -21.55 -9.22
C ALA A 41 27.58 -21.28 -7.82
N ASN A 42 27.91 -22.34 -7.14
CA ASN A 42 28.60 -22.30 -5.86
C ASN A 42 29.87 -23.14 -5.98
N TRP A 43 30.99 -22.49 -5.72
CA TRP A 43 32.28 -23.15 -5.70
C TRP A 43 33.02 -22.86 -4.39
N LYS A 44 33.40 -23.92 -3.71
CA LYS A 44 34.18 -23.86 -2.48
C LYS A 44 35.46 -24.65 -2.69
N THR A 45 36.58 -24.10 -2.33
CA THR A 45 37.85 -24.78 -2.40
C THR A 45 38.76 -24.45 -1.19
N GLU A 46 39.62 -25.39 -0.83
CA GLU A 46 40.65 -25.15 0.17
C GLU A 46 41.94 -24.69 -0.51
N MET A 47 42.47 -23.56 -0.06
CA MET A 47 43.69 -22.97 -0.60
C MET A 47 44.84 -23.08 0.41
N GLN A 48 45.56 -24.19 0.39
CA GLN A 48 46.70 -24.42 1.29
C GLN A 48 47.80 -23.39 1.11
N TRP A 49 48.05 -22.95 -0.11
CA TRP A 49 49.07 -21.91 -0.41
C TRP A 49 48.73 -20.57 0.30
N LEU A 50 47.47 -20.24 0.46
CA LEU A 50 47.04 -19.02 1.14
C LEU A 50 47.25 -19.16 2.67
N THR A 51 47.02 -20.33 3.21
CA THR A 51 47.34 -20.63 4.64
C THR A 51 48.85 -20.47 4.90
N LEU A 52 49.66 -21.00 4.00
CA LEU A 52 51.14 -20.87 4.13
C LEU A 52 51.64 -19.44 3.97
N LEU A 53 50.89 -18.62 3.19
CA LEU A 53 51.22 -17.21 2.99
C LEU A 53 50.85 -16.38 4.24
N ILE A 54 49.71 -16.67 4.85
CA ILE A 54 49.27 -16.05 6.13
C ILE A 54 50.18 -16.43 7.27
N ASP A 55 50.64 -17.68 7.34
CA ASP A 55 51.51 -18.18 8.39
C ASP A 55 52.93 -17.52 8.38
N LYS A 56 53.30 -16.89 7.23
CA LYS A 56 54.50 -16.08 7.14
C LYS A 56 54.42 -14.71 7.82
N VAL A 57 53.23 -14.28 8.20
CA VAL A 57 53.03 -13.00 8.88
C VAL A 57 53.42 -13.17 10.33
N PRO A 58 54.44 -12.41 10.83
CA PRO A 58 54.82 -12.49 12.28
C PRO A 58 53.58 -12.19 13.12
N TRP A 59 53.30 -13.10 14.07
CA TRP A 59 52.22 -13.04 15.04
C TRP A 59 50.89 -13.72 14.63
N ILE A 60 50.77 -14.29 13.46
CA ILE A 60 49.65 -15.11 13.05
C ILE A 60 50.15 -16.56 12.93
N ASN A 61 49.50 -17.45 13.66
CA ASN A 61 49.74 -18.88 13.56
C ASN A 61 48.50 -19.53 12.94
N ALA A 62 48.55 -19.75 11.62
CA ALA A 62 47.42 -20.27 10.86
C ALA A 62 47.47 -21.80 10.84
N THR A 63 46.74 -22.44 11.78
CA THR A 63 46.64 -23.90 11.88
C THR A 63 45.49 -24.52 11.11
N ALA A 64 44.49 -23.71 10.71
CA ALA A 64 43.33 -24.15 9.97
C ALA A 64 43.49 -23.87 8.47
N PRO A 65 43.07 -24.77 7.54
CA PRO A 65 43.15 -24.53 6.13
C PRO A 65 42.27 -23.32 5.72
N SER A 66 42.80 -22.42 4.91
CA SER A 66 42.06 -21.32 4.36
C SER A 66 41.08 -21.82 3.31
N THR A 67 39.83 -21.44 3.43
CA THR A 67 38.79 -21.79 2.46
C THR A 67 38.42 -20.59 1.60
N PHE A 68 38.23 -20.81 0.34
CA PHE A 68 37.75 -19.82 -0.62
C PHE A 68 36.40 -20.26 -1.18
N GLN A 69 35.42 -19.38 -1.14
CA GLN A 69 34.08 -19.68 -1.63
C GLN A 69 33.62 -18.56 -2.56
N ILE A 70 33.09 -18.93 -3.72
CA ILE A 70 32.43 -18.05 -4.67
C ILE A 70 30.99 -18.53 -4.84
N ASN A 71 30.06 -17.63 -4.63
CA ASN A 71 28.67 -17.79 -5.03
C ASN A 71 28.40 -16.80 -6.17
N ALA A 72 27.94 -17.31 -7.29
CA ALA A 72 27.59 -16.50 -8.45
C ALA A 72 26.16 -16.81 -8.88
N GLU A 73 25.41 -15.75 -9.16
CA GLU A 73 24.04 -15.86 -9.68
C GLU A 73 23.88 -14.93 -10.87
N PHE A 74 23.14 -15.41 -11.84
CA PHE A 74 22.75 -14.63 -13.02
C PHE A 74 21.30 -14.93 -13.33
N ALA A 75 20.50 -13.88 -13.49
CA ALA A 75 19.12 -13.98 -13.93
C ALA A 75 18.85 -13.04 -15.09
N HIS A 76 18.07 -13.49 -16.06
CA HIS A 76 17.69 -12.72 -17.22
C HIS A 76 16.19 -12.90 -17.51
N LEU A 77 15.47 -11.77 -17.60
CA LEU A 77 14.09 -11.70 -18.01
C LEU A 77 13.98 -11.42 -19.50
N ILE A 78 13.28 -12.27 -20.22
CA ILE A 78 12.88 -12.06 -21.60
C ILE A 78 11.42 -11.66 -21.60
N PRO A 79 11.12 -10.37 -21.83
CA PRO A 79 9.76 -9.90 -21.89
C PRO A 79 9.08 -10.36 -23.18
N GLY A 80 7.78 -10.59 -23.11
CA GLY A 80 6.98 -10.98 -24.25
C GLY A 80 5.51 -10.63 -24.07
N HIS A 81 4.76 -10.83 -25.11
CA HIS A 81 3.31 -10.66 -25.13
C HIS A 81 2.67 -11.90 -25.76
N THR A 82 1.43 -12.16 -25.38
CA THR A 82 0.68 -13.24 -25.98
C THR A 82 0.28 -12.89 -27.41
N LYS A 83 0.44 -13.84 -28.34
CA LYS A 83 0.05 -13.67 -29.74
C LYS A 83 -1.47 -13.77 -29.97
N GLU A 84 -2.22 -14.08 -28.92
CA GLU A 84 -3.69 -14.20 -28.98
C GLU A 84 -4.39 -12.83 -28.94
N VAL A 85 -3.66 -11.75 -28.63
CA VAL A 85 -4.18 -10.37 -28.60
C VAL A 85 -3.74 -9.64 -29.87
N GLY A 86 -4.48 -9.85 -30.97
CA GLY A 86 -4.28 -9.14 -32.24
C GLY A 86 -2.93 -9.42 -32.91
N GLN A 87 -2.73 -8.81 -34.10
CA GLN A 87 -1.49 -8.99 -34.88
C GLN A 87 -0.29 -8.22 -34.31
N VAL A 88 -0.53 -7.23 -33.49
CA VAL A 88 0.49 -6.39 -32.84
C VAL A 88 0.12 -6.32 -31.36
N GLY A 89 0.38 -7.41 -30.66
CA GLY A 89 0.21 -7.40 -29.21
C GLY A 89 1.26 -6.50 -28.58
N THR A 90 0.84 -5.45 -27.92
CA THR A 90 1.66 -4.71 -26.98
C THR A 90 1.40 -5.30 -25.62
N ALA A 91 2.34 -6.11 -25.13
CA ALA A 91 2.35 -6.46 -23.72
C ALA A 91 3.16 -5.39 -22.98
N TYR A 92 2.61 -4.89 -21.91
CA TYR A 92 3.40 -4.16 -20.94
C TYR A 92 4.33 -5.18 -20.27
N ILE A 93 5.60 -4.85 -20.27
CA ILE A 93 6.59 -5.62 -19.53
C ILE A 93 6.46 -5.15 -18.09
N ASP A 94 5.79 -5.95 -17.28
CA ASP A 94 5.92 -5.78 -15.86
C ASP A 94 7.09 -6.64 -15.40
N ASP A 95 7.96 -6.01 -14.68
CA ASP A 95 9.08 -6.64 -14.02
C ASP A 95 8.51 -7.62 -12.98
N PHE A 96 8.87 -8.89 -13.02
CA PHE A 96 8.45 -9.87 -12.02
C PHE A 96 8.89 -9.49 -10.60
N GLU A 97 9.94 -8.70 -10.49
CA GLU A 97 10.45 -8.16 -9.23
C GLU A 97 9.65 -6.92 -8.78
N ALA A 98 9.01 -6.23 -9.72
CA ALA A 98 8.20 -5.04 -9.46
C ALA A 98 6.68 -5.30 -9.55
N THR A 99 6.23 -6.51 -9.24
CA THR A 99 4.81 -6.80 -9.15
C THR A 99 4.17 -5.91 -8.08
N LYS A 100 3.43 -4.90 -8.49
CA LYS A 100 2.77 -3.97 -7.58
C LYS A 100 1.53 -4.63 -6.98
N THR A 101 1.50 -4.75 -5.70
CA THR A 101 0.28 -5.11 -4.97
C THR A 101 -0.41 -3.84 -4.53
N ASN A 102 -1.53 -3.51 -5.15
CA ASN A 102 -2.32 -2.36 -4.76
C ASN A 102 -3.23 -2.73 -3.59
N ILE A 103 -3.13 -1.97 -2.51
CA ILE A 103 -4.06 -2.04 -1.38
C ILE A 103 -4.96 -0.82 -1.47
N ASP A 104 -6.20 -1.06 -1.85
CA ASP A 104 -7.20 -0.02 -1.95
C ASP A 104 -7.55 0.54 -0.58
N ILE A 105 -7.44 1.85 -0.42
CA ILE A 105 -7.65 2.56 0.86
C ILE A 105 -8.87 3.48 0.86
N HIS A 106 -9.58 3.63 -0.25
CA HIS A 106 -10.62 4.66 -0.37
C HIS A 106 -12.01 4.24 0.15
N TYR A 107 -12.30 2.94 0.30
CA TYR A 107 -13.60 2.51 0.79
C TYR A 107 -13.71 2.60 2.32
N PRO A 108 -14.70 3.33 2.88
CA PRO A 108 -14.91 3.43 4.32
C PRO A 108 -15.10 2.09 5.03
N SER A 109 -15.68 1.10 4.34
CA SER A 109 -15.94 -0.24 4.89
C SER A 109 -14.67 -1.04 5.24
N TYR A 110 -13.53 -0.68 4.67
CA TYR A 110 -12.25 -1.33 4.97
C TYR A 110 -11.63 -0.84 6.28
N TRP A 111 -12.14 0.26 6.82
CA TRP A 111 -11.60 0.91 7.98
C TRP A 111 -12.41 0.61 9.24
N LYS A 112 -11.71 0.56 10.34
CA LYS A 112 -12.27 0.41 11.68
C LYS A 112 -11.68 1.47 12.58
N LEU A 113 -12.29 1.70 13.74
CA LEU A 113 -11.76 2.59 14.75
C LEU A 113 -10.37 2.11 15.18
N ALA A 114 -9.39 3.01 15.13
CA ALA A 114 -8.02 2.68 15.53
C ALA A 114 -7.91 2.43 17.03
N SER A 115 -7.01 1.55 17.42
CA SER A 115 -6.51 1.47 18.79
C SER A 115 -5.67 2.71 19.10
N THR A 116 -5.48 2.99 20.39
CA THR A 116 -4.64 4.12 20.80
C THR A 116 -3.22 3.98 20.26
N PRO A 117 -2.68 5.02 19.60
CA PRO A 117 -1.37 4.95 18.99
C PRO A 117 -0.27 4.83 20.05
N ARG A 118 0.76 4.08 19.71
CA ARG A 118 1.96 3.99 20.53
C ARG A 118 2.85 5.18 20.28
N SER A 119 2.88 6.13 21.21
CA SER A 119 3.76 7.29 21.12
C SER A 119 4.12 7.84 22.49
N ASP A 120 5.13 8.68 22.54
CA ASP A 120 5.51 9.39 23.77
C ASP A 120 4.42 10.37 24.22
N MET A 121 3.56 10.84 23.29
CA MET A 121 2.41 11.67 23.63
C MET A 121 1.30 10.91 24.36
N TYR A 122 1.23 9.59 24.19
CA TYR A 122 0.18 8.73 24.75
C TYR A 122 0.79 7.51 25.43
N PRO A 123 1.55 7.71 26.52
CA PRO A 123 2.25 6.61 27.19
C PRO A 123 1.29 5.58 27.81
N GLU A 124 0.06 5.97 28.11
CA GLU A 124 -0.96 5.11 28.74
C GLU A 124 -1.39 3.93 27.86
N TYR A 125 -1.21 4.03 26.54
CA TYR A 125 -1.57 2.94 25.65
C TYR A 125 -0.83 1.63 25.98
N SER A 126 0.38 1.72 26.52
CA SER A 126 1.21 0.55 26.83
C SER A 126 0.76 -0.18 28.07
N LEU A 127 -0.11 0.41 28.86
CA LEU A 127 -0.62 -0.13 30.13
C LEU A 127 -1.97 -0.81 29.86
N SER A 128 -1.94 -2.04 29.41
CA SER A 128 -3.08 -2.79 28.87
C SER A 128 -4.32 -2.90 29.81
N ASN A 129 -4.20 -2.56 31.07
CA ASN A 129 -5.28 -2.62 32.05
C ASN A 129 -5.74 -1.25 32.56
N ASN A 130 -5.22 -0.15 32.02
CA ASN A 130 -5.63 1.19 32.39
C ASN A 130 -6.63 1.75 31.34
N VAL A 131 -7.80 2.17 31.79
CA VAL A 131 -8.83 2.79 30.95
C VAL A 131 -8.45 4.19 30.45
N ASP A 132 -7.43 4.81 31.03
CA ASP A 132 -6.92 6.13 30.63
C ASP A 132 -6.40 6.19 29.20
N TYR A 133 -6.11 5.03 28.58
CA TYR A 133 -5.66 4.97 27.18
C TYR A 133 -6.67 5.59 26.20
N ASN A 134 -7.93 5.74 26.58
CA ASN A 134 -8.96 6.32 25.73
C ASN A 134 -9.26 7.80 26.02
N LYS A 135 -8.74 8.39 27.09
CA LYS A 135 -9.15 9.73 27.51
C LYS A 135 -8.82 10.84 26.49
N ASN A 136 -7.80 10.65 25.69
CA ASN A 136 -7.38 11.61 24.66
C ASN A 136 -8.03 11.37 23.29
N ARG A 137 -8.93 10.38 23.18
CA ARG A 137 -9.62 10.09 21.93
C ARG A 137 -10.74 11.09 21.67
N ALA A 138 -10.60 11.86 20.60
CA ALA A 138 -11.65 12.73 20.09
C ALA A 138 -12.53 12.02 19.05
N LEU A 139 -13.58 12.67 18.64
CA LEU A 139 -14.50 12.14 17.65
C LEU A 139 -13.87 12.19 16.25
N LEU A 140 -13.83 11.07 15.59
CA LEU A 140 -13.50 10.95 14.19
C LEU A 140 -14.60 10.13 13.51
N ALA A 141 -15.18 10.70 12.47
CA ALA A 141 -16.12 10.01 11.58
C ALA A 141 -15.46 9.78 10.22
N TRP A 142 -15.71 8.63 9.60
CA TRP A 142 -15.31 8.32 8.24
C TRP A 142 -16.51 7.75 7.48
N TYR A 143 -16.72 8.24 6.27
CA TYR A 143 -17.94 8.00 5.52
C TYR A 143 -17.77 8.28 4.04
N THR A 144 -18.78 7.93 3.27
CA THR A 144 -18.96 8.38 1.88
C THR A 144 -20.16 9.32 1.86
N VAL A 145 -20.02 10.47 1.21
CA VAL A 145 -21.15 11.37 0.99
C VAL A 145 -22.15 10.71 0.04
N ASP A 146 -23.42 10.72 0.41
CA ASP A 146 -24.46 10.18 -0.48
C ASP A 146 -24.58 11.03 -1.74
N PRO A 147 -24.66 10.42 -2.93
CA PRO A 147 -24.78 11.13 -4.20
C PRO A 147 -25.95 12.10 -4.32
N ILE A 148 -26.97 11.97 -3.46
CA ILE A 148 -28.12 12.91 -3.45
C ILE A 148 -27.71 14.35 -3.13
N PHE A 149 -26.59 14.53 -2.42
CA PHE A 149 -26.06 15.85 -2.06
C PHE A 149 -25.29 16.52 -3.22
N GLY A 150 -24.84 15.77 -4.20
CA GLY A 150 -24.08 16.31 -5.34
C GLY A 150 -24.83 16.23 -6.68
N THR A 151 -25.80 15.31 -6.80
CA THR A 151 -26.61 15.16 -8.02
C THR A 151 -28.08 15.02 -7.67
N PRO A 152 -28.94 15.95 -8.12
CA PRO A 152 -30.38 15.88 -7.81
C PRO A 152 -30.99 14.66 -8.51
N LEU A 153 -31.34 13.66 -7.73
CA LEU A 153 -32.11 12.50 -8.14
C LEU A 153 -33.62 12.76 -7.97
N ASN A 154 -34.47 11.90 -8.53
CA ASN A 154 -35.92 12.05 -8.41
C ASN A 154 -36.41 12.05 -6.96
N ASN A 155 -35.76 11.24 -6.11
CA ASN A 155 -36.06 11.11 -4.69
C ASN A 155 -35.31 12.11 -3.79
N THR A 156 -34.46 12.97 -4.35
CA THR A 156 -33.77 14.00 -3.56
C THR A 156 -34.78 15.01 -3.01
N PRO A 157 -34.78 15.31 -1.69
CA PRO A 157 -35.66 16.32 -1.10
C PRO A 157 -35.51 17.68 -1.76
N GLN A 158 -36.63 18.42 -1.89
CA GLN A 158 -36.64 19.68 -2.63
C GLN A 158 -35.73 20.75 -2.04
N HIS A 159 -35.57 20.78 -0.71
CA HIS A 159 -34.68 21.74 -0.06
C HIS A 159 -33.21 21.50 -0.42
N ILE A 160 -32.79 20.24 -0.61
CA ILE A 160 -31.46 19.91 -1.12
C ILE A 160 -31.31 20.30 -2.59
N LYS A 161 -32.32 19.99 -3.43
CA LYS A 161 -32.28 20.35 -4.86
C LYS A 161 -32.12 21.84 -5.10
N ASN A 162 -32.63 22.66 -4.19
CA ASN A 162 -32.59 24.12 -4.30
C ASN A 162 -31.34 24.75 -3.66
N ASP A 163 -30.56 23.97 -2.94
CA ASP A 163 -29.34 24.44 -2.29
C ASP A 163 -28.12 24.18 -3.18
N LEU A 164 -27.90 25.09 -4.11
CA LEU A 164 -26.76 25.01 -5.04
C LEU A 164 -25.41 25.20 -4.35
N ASP A 165 -25.39 25.99 -3.28
CA ASP A 165 -24.16 26.23 -2.51
C ASP A 165 -23.70 24.94 -1.83
N MET A 166 -24.62 24.19 -1.18
CA MET A 166 -24.32 22.89 -0.59
C MET A 166 -23.88 21.88 -1.67
N MET A 167 -24.54 21.85 -2.82
CA MET A 167 -24.22 20.90 -3.90
C MET A 167 -22.88 21.19 -4.57
N SER A 168 -22.41 22.44 -4.53
CA SER A 168 -21.13 22.88 -5.08
C SER A 168 -20.01 22.97 -4.04
N ASP A 169 -20.32 22.80 -2.76
CA ASP A 169 -19.32 22.82 -1.70
C ASP A 169 -18.25 21.73 -1.93
N HIS A 170 -16.99 22.14 -1.92
CA HIS A 170 -15.86 21.25 -2.19
C HIS A 170 -15.80 20.04 -1.27
N ARG A 171 -16.40 20.08 -0.07
CA ARG A 171 -16.44 18.98 0.90
C ARG A 171 -17.50 17.92 0.59
N THR A 172 -18.54 18.28 -0.17
CA THR A 172 -19.71 17.41 -0.42
C THR A 172 -19.93 17.12 -1.90
N ARG A 173 -19.31 17.89 -2.81
CA ARG A 173 -19.47 17.71 -4.24
C ARG A 173 -19.01 16.33 -4.72
N ILE A 174 -19.58 15.89 -5.81
CA ILE A 174 -19.11 14.71 -6.51
C ILE A 174 -17.79 15.05 -7.22
N VAL A 175 -16.84 14.13 -7.15
CA VAL A 175 -15.62 14.16 -7.96
C VAL A 175 -15.75 13.12 -9.06
N TYR A 176 -15.50 13.53 -10.29
CA TYR A 176 -15.55 12.65 -11.44
C TYR A 176 -14.16 12.13 -11.81
N GLU A 177 -14.13 10.96 -12.41
CA GLU A 177 -12.88 10.27 -12.75
C GLU A 177 -12.01 11.07 -13.72
N ASP A 178 -12.61 11.78 -14.66
CA ASP A 178 -11.93 12.63 -15.63
C ASP A 178 -11.26 13.87 -15.02
N GLU A 179 -11.71 14.31 -13.84
CA GLU A 179 -11.02 15.38 -13.10
C GLU A 179 -9.61 14.97 -12.65
N LEU A 180 -9.45 13.72 -12.23
CA LEU A 180 -8.16 13.20 -11.78
C LEU A 180 -7.38 12.49 -12.90
N TYR A 181 -8.11 11.88 -13.83
CA TYR A 181 -7.53 11.07 -14.89
C TYR A 181 -8.06 11.48 -16.29
N PRO A 182 -7.72 12.69 -16.76
CA PRO A 182 -8.30 13.26 -17.97
C PRO A 182 -8.01 12.45 -19.24
N ASN A 183 -6.99 11.59 -19.22
CA ASN A 183 -6.62 10.77 -20.36
C ASN A 183 -7.22 9.35 -20.31
N LYS A 184 -7.96 9.02 -19.24
CA LYS A 184 -8.56 7.70 -19.08
C LYS A 184 -9.81 7.61 -19.97
N GLN A 185 -9.84 6.62 -20.84
CA GLN A 185 -11.05 6.33 -21.63
C GLN A 185 -12.06 5.59 -20.75
N VAL A 186 -13.22 6.17 -20.58
CA VAL A 186 -14.32 5.59 -19.84
C VAL A 186 -15.30 4.93 -20.79
N MET A 187 -15.79 3.73 -20.46
CA MET A 187 -16.81 3.06 -21.25
C MET A 187 -18.12 3.87 -21.26
N ALA A 188 -18.80 3.89 -22.39
CA ALA A 188 -20.13 4.47 -22.46
C ALA A 188 -21.06 3.81 -21.41
N ASN A 189 -21.78 4.62 -20.64
CA ASN A 189 -22.65 4.23 -19.54
C ASN A 189 -21.95 3.71 -18.25
N ALA A 190 -20.64 3.86 -18.11
CA ALA A 190 -20.00 3.61 -16.83
C ALA A 190 -20.33 4.71 -15.81
N ASP A 191 -20.38 4.34 -14.54
CA ASP A 191 -20.45 5.35 -13.47
C ASP A 191 -19.06 5.95 -13.30
N VAL A 192 -18.92 7.21 -13.69
CA VAL A 192 -17.67 7.98 -13.67
C VAL A 192 -17.41 8.69 -12.34
N ARG A 193 -18.30 8.49 -11.36
CA ARG A 193 -18.16 9.09 -10.04
C ARG A 193 -17.15 8.32 -9.22
N LEU A 194 -16.23 9.04 -8.59
CA LEU A 194 -15.28 8.45 -7.69
C LEU A 194 -15.87 8.26 -6.29
N ALA A 195 -15.67 7.09 -5.72
CA ALA A 195 -15.94 6.87 -4.31
C ALA A 195 -14.84 7.55 -3.48
N LEU A 196 -15.22 8.43 -2.58
CA LEU A 196 -14.30 9.18 -1.73
C LEU A 196 -14.37 8.67 -0.30
N LEU A 197 -13.21 8.57 0.34
CA LEU A 197 -13.10 8.39 1.78
C LEU A 197 -13.12 9.78 2.44
N ASN A 198 -14.23 10.13 3.07
CA ASN A 198 -14.36 11.38 3.81
C ASN A 198 -14.02 11.16 5.28
N LEU A 199 -13.26 12.08 5.85
CA LEU A 199 -12.87 12.08 7.25
C LEU A 199 -13.30 13.41 7.87
N SER A 200 -14.04 13.35 8.99
CA SER A 200 -14.39 14.53 9.78
C SER A 200 -13.88 14.35 11.20
N TYR A 201 -13.01 15.23 11.60
CA TYR A 201 -12.35 15.22 12.91
C TYR A 201 -12.83 16.38 13.77
N TYR A 202 -13.29 16.06 14.97
CA TYR A 202 -13.83 17.00 15.93
C TYR A 202 -13.03 16.91 17.24
N PRO A 203 -11.96 17.69 17.38
CA PRO A 203 -11.03 17.56 18.49
C PRO A 203 -11.61 17.93 19.86
N ASP A 204 -12.69 18.71 19.88
CA ASP A 204 -13.41 19.12 21.08
C ASP A 204 -14.60 18.20 21.43
N GLU A 205 -14.90 17.22 20.59
CA GLU A 205 -15.96 16.26 20.82
C GLU A 205 -15.44 14.91 21.32
N ARG A 206 -16.19 14.26 22.19
CA ARG A 206 -15.84 12.94 22.70
C ARG A 206 -15.88 11.90 21.60
N GLY A 207 -14.76 11.22 21.40
CA GLY A 207 -14.71 10.05 20.55
C GLY A 207 -15.32 8.79 21.17
N GLN A 208 -15.46 7.77 20.33
CA GLN A 208 -15.93 6.45 20.76
C GLN A 208 -15.02 5.89 21.85
N TYR A 209 -15.61 5.34 22.90
CA TYR A 209 -14.91 4.79 24.07
C TYR A 209 -14.08 5.82 24.87
N ASN A 210 -14.23 7.12 24.63
CA ASN A 210 -13.67 8.14 25.49
C ASN A 210 -14.44 8.20 26.82
N ILE A 211 -13.76 7.87 27.90
CA ILE A 211 -14.33 7.83 29.25
C ILE A 211 -13.75 8.95 30.14
N SER A 212 -13.11 9.95 29.56
CA SER A 212 -12.57 11.08 30.32
C SER A 212 -13.68 11.72 31.16
N ALA A 213 -13.39 11.95 32.42
CA ALA A 213 -14.28 12.68 33.34
C ALA A 213 -13.66 14.03 33.77
N ASP A 214 -12.34 14.12 33.69
CA ASP A 214 -11.59 15.22 34.32
C ASP A 214 -11.27 16.38 33.37
N GLU A 215 -11.36 16.15 32.07
CA GLU A 215 -10.98 17.13 31.04
C GLU A 215 -12.17 17.52 30.15
N ILE A 216 -13.29 17.79 30.79
CA ILE A 216 -14.52 18.16 30.11
C ILE A 216 -14.96 19.52 30.62
N GLY A 217 -15.23 20.43 29.68
CA GLY A 217 -15.80 21.73 29.97
C GLY A 217 -17.23 21.65 30.47
N VAL A 218 -17.74 22.75 30.99
CA VAL A 218 -19.15 22.86 31.44
C VAL A 218 -20.15 22.72 30.31
N ASP A 219 -19.70 22.88 29.07
CA ASP A 219 -20.43 22.69 27.83
C ASP A 219 -20.44 21.23 27.34
N GLY A 220 -19.77 20.34 28.07
CA GLY A 220 -19.64 18.93 27.72
C GLY A 220 -18.55 18.60 26.69
N LYS A 221 -17.80 19.61 26.24
CA LYS A 221 -16.72 19.45 25.24
C LYS A 221 -15.41 19.08 25.91
N LEU A 222 -14.54 18.41 25.13
CA LEU A 222 -13.19 18.11 25.57
C LEU A 222 -12.33 19.38 25.65
N MET A 223 -11.61 19.51 26.73
CA MET A 223 -10.60 20.55 26.89
C MET A 223 -9.31 20.17 26.13
N ASN A 224 -8.47 21.15 25.80
CA ASN A 224 -7.16 20.95 25.15
C ASN A 224 -7.26 20.16 23.83
N PRO A 225 -7.96 20.68 22.81
CA PRO A 225 -8.18 19.97 21.54
C PRO A 225 -6.88 19.63 20.81
N GLU A 226 -5.79 20.38 21.01
CA GLU A 226 -4.47 20.11 20.44
C GLU A 226 -3.79 18.84 20.97
N SER A 227 -4.20 18.36 22.15
CA SER A 227 -3.69 17.11 22.73
C SER A 227 -4.51 15.89 22.35
N ARG A 228 -5.60 16.08 21.60
CA ARG A 228 -6.52 15.00 21.23
C ARG A 228 -6.10 14.32 19.94
N TRP A 229 -6.54 13.09 19.79
CA TRP A 229 -6.30 12.31 18.59
C TRP A 229 -7.55 11.57 18.13
N GLY A 230 -7.63 11.32 16.84
CA GLY A 230 -8.59 10.42 16.22
C GLY A 230 -7.88 9.59 15.15
N GLY A 231 -8.34 8.37 14.92
CA GLY A 231 -7.70 7.52 13.92
C GLY A 231 -8.58 6.36 13.48
N ILE A 232 -8.33 5.93 12.26
CA ILE A 232 -8.89 4.73 11.67
C ILE A 232 -7.77 3.74 11.38
N MET A 233 -8.08 2.46 11.43
CA MET A 233 -7.14 1.39 11.10
C MET A 233 -7.78 0.37 10.19
N ARG A 234 -6.97 -0.31 9.42
CA ARG A 234 -7.39 -1.51 8.69
C ARG A 234 -6.41 -2.65 8.90
N LYS A 235 -6.94 -3.86 8.79
CA LYS A 235 -6.10 -5.05 8.73
C LYS A 235 -5.35 -5.06 7.38
N LEU A 236 -4.08 -5.32 7.43
CA LEU A 236 -3.28 -5.65 6.27
C LEU A 236 -3.17 -7.17 6.18
N ASP A 237 -3.55 -7.73 5.03
CA ASP A 237 -3.48 -9.16 4.81
C ASP A 237 -2.03 -9.62 4.57
N ASN A 238 -1.20 -8.71 4.06
CA ASN A 238 0.22 -8.92 3.94
C ASN A 238 0.95 -8.11 5.02
N THR A 239 1.70 -8.79 5.87
CA THR A 239 2.47 -8.16 6.95
C THR A 239 3.90 -7.83 6.56
N ASP A 240 4.32 -8.28 5.38
CA ASP A 240 5.66 -8.06 4.84
C ASP A 240 5.56 -7.17 3.60
N PHE A 241 5.77 -5.87 3.80
CA PHE A 241 5.68 -4.88 2.72
C PHE A 241 6.80 -5.04 1.70
N GLU A 242 7.97 -5.49 2.12
CA GLU A 242 9.10 -5.72 1.23
C GLU A 242 8.78 -6.85 0.23
N LYS A 243 8.25 -7.97 0.71
CA LYS A 243 7.79 -9.07 -0.16
C LYS A 243 6.61 -8.69 -1.07
N ALA A 244 5.79 -7.74 -0.62
CA ALA A 244 4.67 -7.24 -1.40
C ALA A 244 5.06 -6.10 -2.34
N ASN A 245 6.32 -5.68 -2.35
CA ASN A 245 6.84 -4.53 -3.09
C ASN A 245 6.01 -3.25 -2.86
N ILE A 246 5.58 -3.04 -1.61
CA ILE A 246 4.84 -1.84 -1.22
C ILE A 246 5.84 -0.81 -0.72
N GLU A 247 6.08 0.23 -1.52
CA GLU A 247 7.05 1.28 -1.19
C GLU A 247 6.37 2.60 -0.82
N TYR A 248 5.18 2.86 -1.38
CA TYR A 248 4.52 4.16 -1.29
C TYR A 248 3.07 4.03 -0.86
N ILE A 249 2.57 5.08 -0.22
CA ILE A 249 1.15 5.35 -0.05
C ILE A 249 0.84 6.58 -0.92
N GLU A 250 0.03 6.40 -1.95
CA GLU A 250 -0.36 7.46 -2.88
C GLU A 250 -1.85 7.71 -2.75
N PHE A 251 -2.25 8.96 -2.62
CA PHE A 251 -3.66 9.34 -2.62
C PHE A 251 -3.84 10.79 -3.06
N TRP A 252 -4.99 11.08 -3.60
CA TRP A 252 -5.43 12.43 -3.86
C TRP A 252 -6.10 12.98 -2.60
N LEU A 253 -5.69 14.15 -2.17
CA LEU A 253 -6.28 14.85 -1.05
C LEU A 253 -6.99 16.11 -1.58
N MET A 254 -8.28 16.23 -1.27
CA MET A 254 -8.99 17.48 -1.47
C MET A 254 -8.51 18.48 -0.42
N ASP A 255 -8.14 19.70 -0.84
CA ASP A 255 -7.64 20.73 0.05
C ASP A 255 -8.74 21.15 1.05
N PRO A 256 -8.58 20.88 2.35
CA PRO A 256 -9.61 21.22 3.34
C PRO A 256 -9.59 22.71 3.72
N PHE A 257 -8.61 23.47 3.27
CA PHE A 257 -8.39 24.88 3.63
C PHE A 257 -8.92 25.86 2.56
N LEU A 258 -9.46 25.35 1.46
CA LEU A 258 -10.14 26.21 0.51
C LEU A 258 -11.37 26.84 1.18
N THR A 259 -11.39 28.16 1.18
CA THR A 259 -12.59 28.94 1.53
C THR A 259 -13.36 29.22 0.24
N ASN A 260 -14.64 28.88 0.20
CA ASN A 260 -15.55 29.23 -0.88
C ASN A 260 -15.74 30.74 -0.97
#